data_0b692e3c9faeb292e328a9450b2b93d3
#
_entry.id   0b692e3c9faeb292e328a9450b2b93d3
#
_cell.length_a   1.000
_cell.length_b   1.000
_cell.length_c   1.000
_cell.angle_alpha   90.00
_cell.angle_beta   90.00
_cell.angle_gamma   90.00
#
_symmetry.space_group_name_H-M   'P 1'
#
loop_
_entity.id
_entity.type
_entity.pdbx_description
1 polymer ?
#
loop_
_entity_poly.entity_id
_entity_poly.type
_entity_poly.pdbx_seq_one_letter_code
_entity_poly.pdbx_strand_id
1 'polypeptide(L)'
;MFSSTSRNMVPQIIKDYSTKHNDVTFQVLVGGKEEIRHWLINGDADAAICSEIAGDKFNFYPFKRDEYFAVVPKDSRFSNLKSLTFYDLKDETFIISTYGTDYNFQKDMVQLGLVPQKREMPIDDPAIVAMVSCGLGIGILSALMFEGCDADVKLIPLNPKVDRILGMCTYGREKLDPYLKELLSLSYKLFDTDQEFK
;
A
#
# COMPACT_ATOMS: atom_id res chain seq x y z
N MET A 1 -5.50 -2.57 8.27
CA MET A 1 -4.75 -1.70 7.33
C MET A 1 -3.65 -2.48 6.64
N PHE A 2 -3.12 -1.98 5.52
CA PHE A 2 -1.96 -2.56 4.84
C PHE A 2 -0.67 -2.37 5.61
N SER A 3 0.34 -3.24 5.35
CA SER A 3 1.67 -3.17 5.96
C SER A 3 2.35 -1.81 5.69
N SER A 4 2.30 -1.31 4.46
CA SER A 4 2.88 -0.01 4.09
C SER A 4 2.26 1.17 4.85
N THR A 5 0.94 1.19 5.03
CA THR A 5 0.25 2.25 5.79
C THR A 5 0.52 2.15 7.29
N SER A 6 0.65 0.93 7.83
CA SER A 6 0.92 0.70 9.24
C SER A 6 2.29 1.24 9.70
N ARG A 7 3.27 1.27 8.81
CA ARG A 7 4.63 1.75 9.12
C ARG A 7 4.76 3.27 9.03
N ASN A 8 4.13 3.89 8.07
CA ASN A 8 4.42 5.29 7.72
C ASN A 8 3.29 6.25 8.06
N MET A 9 2.05 5.87 7.82
CA MET A 9 0.90 6.78 8.00
C MET A 9 0.31 6.70 9.40
N VAL A 10 0.01 5.48 9.85
CA VAL A 10 -0.72 5.26 11.10
C VAL A 10 0.02 5.76 12.34
N PRO A 11 1.35 5.58 12.49
CA PRO A 11 2.05 6.13 13.64
C PRO A 11 1.95 7.66 13.74
N GLN A 12 1.95 8.37 12.60
CA GLN A 12 1.79 9.83 12.58
C GLN A 12 0.37 10.23 13.00
N ILE A 13 -0.64 9.55 12.47
CA ILE A 13 -2.04 9.77 12.86
C ILE A 13 -2.24 9.54 14.35
N ILE A 14 -1.79 8.38 14.88
CA ILE A 14 -1.93 8.04 16.29
C ILE A 14 -1.21 9.07 17.16
N LYS A 15 0.01 9.44 16.83
CA LYS A 15 0.78 10.43 17.57
C LYS A 15 0.03 11.74 17.68
N ASP A 16 -0.43 12.30 16.55
CA ASP A 16 -1.07 13.62 16.54
C ASP A 16 -2.47 13.56 17.16
N TYR A 17 -3.21 12.46 16.96
CA TYR A 17 -4.52 12.26 17.57
C TYR A 17 -4.43 12.15 19.09
N SER A 18 -3.49 11.35 19.60
CA SER A 18 -3.31 11.15 21.05
C SER A 18 -2.85 12.41 21.80
N THR A 19 -2.33 13.44 21.12
CA THR A 19 -2.04 14.73 21.77
C THR A 19 -3.29 15.46 22.24
N LYS A 20 -4.43 15.20 21.60
CA LYS A 20 -5.73 15.83 21.91
C LYS A 20 -6.67 14.89 22.68
N HIS A 21 -6.52 13.58 22.48
CA HIS A 21 -7.37 12.53 23.00
C HIS A 21 -6.53 11.48 23.72
N ASN A 22 -6.02 11.84 24.90
CA ASN A 22 -5.17 10.97 25.70
C ASN A 22 -5.94 9.82 26.42
N ASP A 23 -7.25 9.87 26.39
CA ASP A 23 -8.19 8.85 26.87
C ASP A 23 -8.55 7.79 25.80
N VAL A 24 -8.16 8.01 24.53
CA VAL A 24 -8.43 7.08 23.43
C VAL A 24 -7.26 6.10 23.27
N THR A 25 -7.60 4.82 23.20
CA THR A 25 -6.64 3.74 22.93
C THR A 25 -6.85 3.21 21.52
N PHE A 26 -5.76 3.02 20.78
CA PHE A 26 -5.78 2.44 19.45
C PHE A 26 -5.41 0.96 19.48
N GLN A 27 -6.24 0.13 18.85
CA GLN A 27 -5.87 -1.23 18.46
C GLN A 27 -5.60 -1.26 16.97
N VAL A 28 -4.42 -1.72 16.58
CA VAL A 28 -3.97 -1.73 15.19
C VAL A 28 -3.93 -3.15 14.65
N LEU A 29 -4.72 -3.43 13.60
CA LEU A 29 -4.75 -4.70 12.89
C LEU A 29 -4.09 -4.51 11.51
N VAL A 30 -3.16 -5.39 11.15
CA VAL A 30 -2.45 -5.37 9.86
C VAL A 30 -2.77 -6.63 9.08
N GLY A 31 -3.19 -6.48 7.81
CA GLY A 31 -3.56 -7.60 6.96
C GLY A 31 -3.81 -7.18 5.51
N GLY A 32 -4.15 -8.15 4.68
CA GLY A 32 -4.53 -7.93 3.30
C GLY A 32 -5.97 -7.40 3.14
N LYS A 33 -6.37 -7.13 1.91
CA LYS A 33 -7.66 -6.47 1.59
C LYS A 33 -8.87 -7.28 2.08
N GLU A 34 -8.83 -8.59 1.92
CA GLU A 34 -9.93 -9.46 2.36
C GLU A 34 -10.05 -9.53 3.89
N GLU A 35 -8.93 -9.60 4.61
CA GLU A 35 -8.93 -9.56 6.08
C GLU A 35 -9.49 -8.23 6.58
N ILE A 36 -9.05 -7.11 6.01
CA ILE A 36 -9.55 -5.77 6.33
C ILE A 36 -11.05 -5.69 6.09
N ARG A 37 -11.52 -6.22 4.96
CA ARG A 37 -12.94 -6.30 4.63
C ARG A 37 -13.73 -7.05 5.70
N HIS A 38 -13.24 -8.21 6.14
CA HIS A 38 -13.88 -9.00 7.19
C HIS A 38 -13.93 -8.27 8.52
N TRP A 39 -12.83 -7.63 8.95
CA TRP A 39 -12.80 -6.88 10.20
C TRP A 39 -13.80 -5.72 10.22
N LEU A 40 -13.94 -5.00 9.11
CA LEU A 40 -14.91 -3.90 9.01
C LEU A 40 -16.36 -4.42 9.04
N ILE A 41 -16.66 -5.53 8.35
CA ILE A 41 -18.00 -6.13 8.31
C ILE A 41 -18.41 -6.65 9.69
N ASN A 42 -17.49 -7.32 10.40
CA ASN A 42 -17.75 -7.93 11.70
C ASN A 42 -17.72 -6.92 12.86
N GLY A 43 -17.24 -5.69 12.61
CA GLY A 43 -17.05 -4.69 13.67
C GLY A 43 -15.80 -4.92 14.53
N ASP A 44 -14.85 -5.76 14.07
CA ASP A 44 -13.55 -5.96 14.70
C ASP A 44 -12.64 -4.74 14.51
N ALA A 45 -12.95 -3.89 13.53
CA ALA A 45 -12.32 -2.59 13.28
C ALA A 45 -13.38 -1.53 12.99
N ASP A 46 -13.21 -0.33 13.54
CA ASP A 46 -14.09 0.83 13.31
C ASP A 46 -13.85 1.50 11.97
N ALA A 47 -12.58 1.55 11.55
CA ALA A 47 -12.13 2.12 10.28
C ALA A 47 -10.85 1.42 9.81
N ALA A 48 -10.56 1.54 8.53
CA ALA A 48 -9.32 1.04 7.95
C ALA A 48 -8.66 2.10 7.08
N ILE A 49 -7.32 2.14 7.09
CA ILE A 49 -6.53 2.90 6.12
C ILE A 49 -6.05 1.92 5.06
N CYS A 50 -6.63 2.01 3.87
CA CYS A 50 -6.40 1.10 2.76
C CYS A 50 -6.84 1.74 1.44
N SER A 51 -6.74 1.02 0.32
CA SER A 51 -7.42 1.38 -0.92
C SER A 51 -8.91 1.07 -0.84
N GLU A 52 -9.68 1.60 -1.78
CA GLU A 52 -11.11 1.39 -1.85
C GLU A 52 -11.50 -0.09 -1.79
N ILE A 53 -12.49 -0.39 -0.95
CA ILE A 53 -13.12 -1.70 -0.83
C ILE A 53 -14.48 -1.64 -1.51
N ALA A 54 -14.66 -2.46 -2.55
CA ALA A 54 -15.91 -2.48 -3.29
C ALA A 54 -17.09 -3.03 -2.46
N GLY A 55 -18.26 -2.41 -2.59
CA GLY A 55 -19.52 -2.85 -1.99
C GLY A 55 -20.35 -1.69 -1.45
N ASP A 56 -21.68 -1.78 -1.56
CA ASP A 56 -22.65 -0.69 -1.33
C ASP A 56 -22.65 -0.13 0.11
N LYS A 57 -22.13 -0.87 1.08
CA LYS A 57 -22.07 -0.43 2.49
C LYS A 57 -20.72 0.10 2.91
N PHE A 58 -19.72 0.06 2.01
CA PHE A 58 -18.42 0.65 2.28
C PHE A 58 -18.41 2.11 1.88
N ASN A 59 -17.93 2.95 2.80
CA ASN A 59 -17.64 4.35 2.51
C ASN A 59 -16.13 4.51 2.41
N PHE A 60 -15.68 5.21 1.38
CA PHE A 60 -14.27 5.48 1.13
C PHE A 60 -14.01 6.98 1.11
N TYR A 61 -13.03 7.42 1.89
CA TYR A 61 -12.62 8.80 2.02
C TYR A 61 -11.15 8.90 1.60
N PRO A 62 -10.87 9.20 0.32
CA PRO A 62 -9.51 9.24 -0.22
C PRO A 62 -8.71 10.42 0.33
N PHE A 63 -7.39 10.25 0.54
CA PHE A 63 -6.52 11.34 0.99
C PHE A 63 -5.05 11.22 0.56
N LYS A 64 -4.62 10.15 -0.13
CA LYS A 64 -3.25 10.00 -0.62
C LYS A 64 -3.19 9.17 -1.89
N ARG A 65 -2.46 9.68 -2.88
CA ARG A 65 -2.02 8.90 -4.04
C ARG A 65 -0.67 8.25 -3.72
N ASP A 66 -0.51 6.98 -4.07
CA ASP A 66 0.70 6.18 -3.79
C ASP A 66 1.08 5.40 -5.04
N GLU A 67 2.26 5.70 -5.60
CA GLU A 67 2.74 5.15 -6.88
C GLU A 67 3.44 3.81 -6.66
N TYR A 68 3.31 2.90 -7.61
CA TYR A 68 4.04 1.63 -7.65
C TYR A 68 5.30 1.74 -8.50
N PHE A 69 6.36 1.06 -8.04
CA PHE A 69 7.66 1.02 -8.67
C PHE A 69 8.11 -0.43 -8.90
N ALA A 70 8.90 -0.63 -9.95
CA ALA A 70 9.74 -1.81 -10.03
C ALA A 70 10.89 -1.64 -9.02
N VAL A 71 10.99 -2.59 -8.09
CA VAL A 71 12.04 -2.66 -7.07
C VAL A 71 13.06 -3.69 -7.53
N VAL A 72 14.27 -3.24 -7.78
CA VAL A 72 15.34 -4.05 -8.36
C VAL A 72 16.61 -3.97 -7.51
N PRO A 73 17.50 -4.96 -7.56
CA PRO A 73 18.81 -4.87 -6.92
C PRO A 73 19.54 -3.60 -7.36
N LYS A 74 20.30 -2.99 -6.46
CA LYS A 74 21.02 -1.74 -6.73
C LYS A 74 21.97 -1.83 -7.92
N ASP A 75 22.62 -3.00 -8.09
CA ASP A 75 23.56 -3.28 -9.17
C ASP A 75 22.93 -3.96 -10.38
N SER A 76 21.61 -3.97 -10.48
CA SER A 76 20.92 -4.59 -11.62
C SER A 76 21.13 -3.82 -12.92
N ARG A 77 20.95 -4.51 -14.06
CA ARG A 77 20.97 -3.91 -15.41
C ARG A 77 19.97 -2.75 -15.59
N PHE A 78 18.97 -2.68 -14.71
CA PHE A 78 17.91 -1.67 -14.75
C PHE A 78 18.24 -0.39 -13.98
N SER A 79 19.25 -0.40 -13.11
CA SER A 79 19.53 0.63 -12.09
C SER A 79 19.66 2.05 -12.65
N ASN A 80 20.04 2.20 -13.92
CA ASN A 80 20.25 3.48 -14.59
C ASN A 80 19.11 3.88 -15.53
N LEU A 81 18.03 3.07 -15.60
CA LEU A 81 16.88 3.37 -16.46
C LEU A 81 15.96 4.37 -15.79
N LYS A 82 15.34 5.23 -16.60
CA LYS A 82 14.39 6.27 -16.12
C LYS A 82 13.00 5.69 -15.82
N SER A 83 12.62 4.63 -16.51
CA SER A 83 11.37 3.89 -16.32
C SER A 83 11.47 2.50 -16.92
N LEU A 84 10.57 1.61 -16.54
CA LEU A 84 10.47 0.23 -17.02
C LEU A 84 9.04 -0.08 -17.43
N THR A 85 8.92 -0.82 -18.54
CA THR A 85 7.66 -1.46 -18.95
C THR A 85 7.63 -2.91 -18.46
N PHE A 86 6.47 -3.55 -18.46
CA PHE A 86 6.40 -4.99 -18.19
C PHE A 86 7.10 -5.85 -19.25
N TYR A 87 7.28 -5.34 -20.48
CA TYR A 87 8.09 -6.02 -21.49
C TYR A 87 9.57 -6.06 -21.12
N ASP A 88 10.09 -5.01 -20.46
CA ASP A 88 11.49 -4.99 -20.00
C ASP A 88 11.72 -6.01 -18.88
N LEU A 89 10.66 -6.29 -18.10
CA LEU A 89 10.68 -7.15 -16.92
C LEU A 89 10.21 -8.60 -17.18
N LYS A 90 9.84 -8.95 -18.43
CA LYS A 90 9.21 -10.22 -18.78
C LYS A 90 10.01 -11.48 -18.42
N ASP A 91 11.34 -11.36 -18.43
CA ASP A 91 12.26 -12.48 -18.16
C ASP A 91 12.74 -12.50 -16.70
N GLU A 92 12.29 -11.57 -15.87
CA GLU A 92 12.68 -11.47 -14.47
C GLU A 92 11.81 -12.36 -13.57
N THR A 93 12.40 -12.79 -12.45
CA THR A 93 11.66 -13.51 -11.41
C THR A 93 11.05 -12.51 -10.43
N PHE A 94 9.73 -12.45 -10.35
CA PHE A 94 9.00 -11.61 -9.40
C PHE A 94 8.86 -12.31 -8.05
N ILE A 95 9.21 -11.60 -6.97
CA ILE A 95 8.96 -12.04 -5.60
C ILE A 95 7.62 -11.44 -5.16
N ILE A 96 6.67 -12.30 -4.76
CA ILE A 96 5.28 -11.92 -4.52
C ILE A 96 4.83 -12.44 -3.16
N SER A 97 4.18 -11.59 -2.38
CA SER A 97 3.52 -11.98 -1.14
C SER A 97 2.23 -12.77 -1.41
N THR A 98 2.04 -13.89 -0.70
CA THR A 98 0.76 -14.60 -0.69
C THR A 98 -0.27 -14.01 0.28
N TYR A 99 0.13 -13.06 1.15
CA TYR A 99 -0.81 -12.29 1.99
C TYR A 99 -1.68 -11.32 1.19
N GLY A 100 -1.47 -11.28 -0.13
CA GLY A 100 -2.17 -10.39 -1.04
C GLY A 100 -1.49 -9.05 -1.18
N THR A 101 -1.57 -8.52 -2.38
CA THR A 101 -1.14 -7.16 -2.72
C THR A 101 -2.37 -6.38 -3.17
N ASP A 102 -2.35 -5.08 -2.97
CA ASP A 102 -3.41 -4.19 -3.44
C ASP A 102 -3.41 -4.06 -4.97
N TYR A 103 -2.23 -4.19 -5.58
CA TYR A 103 -2.04 -4.16 -7.01
C TYR A 103 -1.64 -5.52 -7.58
N ASN A 104 -2.46 -6.04 -8.47
CA ASN A 104 -2.22 -7.31 -9.14
C ASN A 104 -1.61 -7.09 -10.54
N PHE A 105 -0.31 -6.76 -10.58
CA PHE A 105 0.46 -6.57 -11.81
C PHE A 105 0.48 -7.82 -12.72
N GLN A 106 0.26 -8.99 -12.17
CA GLN A 106 0.21 -10.24 -12.94
C GLN A 106 -0.93 -10.21 -13.97
N LYS A 107 -2.07 -9.60 -13.62
CA LYS A 107 -3.19 -9.42 -14.57
C LYS A 107 -2.77 -8.55 -15.75
N ASP A 108 -2.07 -7.46 -15.48
CA ASP A 108 -1.63 -6.53 -16.53
C ASP A 108 -0.59 -7.20 -17.44
N MET A 109 0.34 -7.98 -16.89
CA MET A 109 1.28 -8.77 -17.68
C MET A 109 0.56 -9.78 -18.57
N VAL A 110 -0.42 -10.50 -18.03
CA VAL A 110 -1.21 -11.48 -18.81
C VAL A 110 -1.99 -10.79 -19.93
N GLN A 111 -2.57 -9.62 -19.72
CA GLN A 111 -3.25 -8.83 -20.75
C GLN A 111 -2.30 -8.40 -21.89
N LEU A 112 -1.02 -8.23 -21.59
CA LEU A 112 0.03 -7.96 -22.55
C LEU A 112 0.59 -9.23 -23.24
N GLY A 113 0.03 -10.40 -22.94
CA GLY A 113 0.49 -11.69 -23.45
C GLY A 113 1.79 -12.19 -22.78
N LEU A 114 2.15 -11.64 -21.62
CA LEU A 114 3.35 -12.01 -20.87
C LEU A 114 3.00 -12.99 -19.75
N VAL A 115 3.88 -13.95 -19.51
CA VAL A 115 3.77 -14.91 -18.40
C VAL A 115 4.86 -14.61 -17.37
N PRO A 116 4.54 -13.99 -16.23
CA PRO A 116 5.54 -13.64 -15.23
C PRO A 116 6.14 -14.89 -14.59
N GLN A 117 7.47 -14.97 -14.52
CA GLN A 117 8.14 -15.91 -13.64
C GLN A 117 7.98 -15.41 -12.20
N LYS A 118 7.52 -16.24 -11.28
CA LYS A 118 7.18 -15.80 -9.93
C LYS A 118 7.63 -16.76 -8.85
N ARG A 119 7.98 -16.18 -7.70
CA ARG A 119 8.17 -16.86 -6.41
C ARG A 119 7.14 -16.30 -5.44
N GLU A 120 6.09 -17.07 -5.18
CA GLU A 120 5.05 -16.70 -4.23
C GLU A 120 5.39 -17.27 -2.85
N MET A 121 5.38 -16.40 -1.83
CA MET A 121 5.77 -16.75 -0.47
C MET A 121 4.88 -16.04 0.56
N PRO A 122 4.64 -16.64 1.74
CA PRO A 122 3.89 -16.00 2.82
C PRO A 122 4.79 -15.02 3.60
N ILE A 123 5.20 -13.96 2.93
CA ILE A 123 6.10 -12.92 3.45
C ILE A 123 5.46 -11.54 3.31
N ASP A 124 5.90 -10.60 4.12
CA ASP A 124 5.49 -9.19 4.03
C ASP A 124 6.37 -8.38 3.04
N ASP A 125 5.96 -7.15 2.76
CA ASP A 125 6.69 -6.27 1.84
C ASP A 125 8.15 -6.02 2.26
N PRO A 126 8.49 -5.81 3.56
CA PRO A 126 9.90 -5.71 3.99
C PRO A 126 10.75 -6.93 3.64
N ALA A 127 10.19 -8.13 3.76
CA ALA A 127 10.90 -9.35 3.38
C ALA A 127 11.10 -9.44 1.85
N ILE A 128 10.15 -8.96 1.04
CA ILE A 128 10.33 -8.83 -0.42
C ILE A 128 11.53 -7.92 -0.69
N VAL A 129 11.58 -6.74 -0.06
CA VAL A 129 12.70 -5.78 -0.23
C VAL A 129 14.04 -6.42 0.12
N ALA A 130 14.11 -7.14 1.26
CA ALA A 130 15.33 -7.85 1.66
C ALA A 130 15.77 -8.92 0.66
N MET A 131 14.82 -9.67 0.08
CA MET A 131 15.13 -10.67 -0.95
C MET A 131 15.59 -10.04 -2.26
N VAL A 132 14.99 -8.91 -2.66
CA VAL A 132 15.42 -8.15 -3.82
C VAL A 132 16.85 -7.63 -3.62
N SER A 133 17.18 -7.06 -2.46
CA SER A 133 18.54 -6.58 -2.16
C SER A 133 19.60 -7.70 -2.23
N CYS A 134 19.21 -8.94 -1.94
CA CYS A 134 20.05 -10.13 -2.10
C CYS A 134 20.11 -10.67 -3.55
N GLY A 135 19.48 -10.01 -4.52
CA GLY A 135 19.50 -10.44 -5.92
C GLY A 135 18.65 -11.67 -6.24
N LEU A 136 17.68 -12.02 -5.38
CA LEU A 136 16.84 -13.21 -5.55
C LEU A 136 15.69 -13.02 -6.55
N GLY A 137 15.51 -11.80 -7.05
CA GLY A 137 14.49 -11.41 -8.01
C GLY A 137 14.19 -9.92 -7.94
N ILE A 138 13.02 -9.53 -8.43
CA ILE A 138 12.52 -8.17 -8.40
C ILE A 138 11.14 -8.11 -7.71
N GLY A 139 10.72 -6.92 -7.29
CA GLY A 139 9.39 -6.69 -6.72
C GLY A 139 8.63 -5.58 -7.45
N ILE A 140 7.31 -5.57 -7.32
CA ILE A 140 6.47 -4.41 -7.65
C ILE A 140 5.85 -3.94 -6.34
N LEU A 141 6.35 -2.83 -5.78
CA LEU A 141 5.95 -2.32 -4.48
C LEU A 141 5.63 -0.82 -4.56
N SER A 142 4.84 -0.34 -3.61
CA SER A 142 4.46 1.06 -3.53
C SER A 142 5.58 1.93 -2.95
N ALA A 143 5.62 3.20 -3.36
CA ALA A 143 6.58 4.18 -2.85
C ALA A 143 6.52 4.34 -1.33
N LEU A 144 5.32 4.28 -0.77
CA LEU A 144 5.08 4.40 0.67
C LEU A 144 5.89 3.38 1.49
N MET A 145 6.22 2.21 0.90
CA MET A 145 7.02 1.18 1.55
C MET A 145 8.45 1.64 1.87
N PHE A 146 8.94 2.62 1.12
CA PHE A 146 10.33 3.10 1.18
C PHE A 146 10.49 4.42 1.93
N GLU A 147 9.39 5.07 2.33
CA GLU A 147 9.47 6.27 3.18
C GLU A 147 10.17 5.93 4.51
N GLY A 148 11.34 6.54 4.76
CA GLY A 148 12.15 6.27 5.95
C GLY A 148 12.86 4.91 5.97
N CYS A 149 12.94 4.21 4.82
CA CYS A 149 13.66 2.94 4.68
C CYS A 149 14.94 3.16 3.86
N ASP A 150 16.08 2.80 4.43
CA ASP A 150 17.36 2.74 3.71
C ASP A 150 17.62 1.29 3.29
N ALA A 151 17.18 0.94 2.10
CA ALA A 151 17.34 -0.40 1.55
C ALA A 151 18.28 -0.39 0.33
N ASP A 152 19.09 -1.41 0.18
CA ASP A 152 20.05 -1.53 -0.91
C ASP A 152 19.40 -2.00 -2.22
N VAL A 153 18.39 -1.26 -2.65
CA VAL A 153 17.59 -1.48 -3.85
C VAL A 153 17.43 -0.19 -4.64
N LYS A 154 16.95 -0.30 -5.88
CA LYS A 154 16.53 0.84 -6.71
C LYS A 154 15.05 0.74 -7.00
N LEU A 155 14.38 1.90 -6.90
CA LEU A 155 13.00 2.09 -7.30
C LEU A 155 12.99 2.72 -8.68
N ILE A 156 12.41 2.04 -9.65
CA ILE A 156 12.33 2.52 -11.02
C ILE A 156 10.86 2.67 -11.41
N PRO A 157 10.44 3.85 -11.86
CA PRO A 157 9.06 4.09 -12.26
C PRO A 157 8.57 3.10 -13.33
N LEU A 158 7.33 2.66 -13.21
CA LEU A 158 6.67 1.88 -14.24
C LEU A 158 6.16 2.79 -15.37
N ASN A 159 6.14 2.28 -16.60
CA ASN A 159 5.56 2.95 -17.75
C ASN A 159 4.61 1.98 -18.49
N PRO A 160 3.29 2.22 -18.53
CA PRO A 160 2.63 3.37 -17.93
C PRO A 160 2.73 3.38 -16.40
N LYS A 161 2.60 4.58 -15.82
CA LYS A 161 2.52 4.74 -14.36
C LYS A 161 1.37 3.94 -13.78
N VAL A 162 1.63 3.35 -12.63
CA VAL A 162 0.64 2.62 -11.84
C VAL A 162 0.60 3.24 -10.45
N ASP A 163 -0.59 3.59 -10.00
CA ASP A 163 -0.80 4.12 -8.65
C ASP A 163 -2.04 3.50 -7.99
N ARG A 164 -2.16 3.72 -6.70
CA ARG A 164 -3.36 3.47 -5.92
C ARG A 164 -3.77 4.71 -5.16
N ILE A 165 -5.04 4.78 -4.82
CA ILE A 165 -5.55 5.80 -3.90
C ILE A 165 -5.73 5.15 -2.53
N LEU A 166 -5.12 5.75 -1.53
CA LEU A 166 -5.28 5.40 -0.13
C LEU A 166 -6.27 6.34 0.54
N GLY A 167 -7.07 5.80 1.43
CA GLY A 167 -8.09 6.54 2.15
C GLY A 167 -8.52 5.81 3.41
N MET A 168 -9.47 6.41 4.12
CA MET A 168 -10.16 5.77 5.22
C MET A 168 -11.39 5.03 4.67
N CYS A 169 -11.49 3.73 4.97
CA CYS A 169 -12.68 2.91 4.72
C CYS A 169 -13.45 2.68 6.01
N THR A 170 -14.79 2.74 5.93
CA THR A 170 -15.72 2.32 7.00
C THR A 170 -16.83 1.45 6.42
N TYR A 171 -17.54 0.70 7.25
CA TYR A 171 -18.63 -0.15 6.83
C TYR A 171 -19.93 0.14 7.61
N GLY A 172 -21.06 0.19 6.88
CA GLY A 172 -22.40 0.35 7.48
C GLY A 172 -22.66 1.68 8.18
N ARG A 173 -21.81 2.69 8.03
CA ARG A 173 -21.91 3.98 8.70
C ARG A 173 -22.41 5.04 7.71
N GLU A 174 -23.67 5.43 7.79
CA GLU A 174 -24.21 6.55 6.99
C GLU A 174 -23.53 7.88 7.35
N LYS A 175 -23.14 8.04 8.61
CA LYS A 175 -22.39 9.21 9.11
C LYS A 175 -21.27 8.77 10.03
N LEU A 176 -20.11 9.36 9.85
CA LEU A 176 -18.99 9.17 10.78
C LEU A 176 -19.33 9.76 12.14
N ASP A 177 -18.98 9.05 13.21
CA ASP A 177 -19.00 9.62 14.57
C ASP A 177 -17.95 10.73 14.72
N PRO A 178 -17.99 11.53 15.80
CA PRO A 178 -17.07 12.65 15.99
C PRO A 178 -15.58 12.23 15.99
N TYR A 179 -15.25 11.08 16.56
CA TYR A 179 -13.86 10.59 16.66
C TYR A 179 -13.32 10.22 15.29
N LEU A 180 -14.09 9.47 14.48
CA LEU A 180 -13.70 9.13 13.11
C LEU A 180 -13.66 10.35 12.18
N LYS A 181 -14.54 11.34 12.38
CA LYS A 181 -14.46 12.61 11.62
C LYS A 181 -13.17 13.36 11.90
N GLU A 182 -12.76 13.42 13.17
CA GLU A 182 -11.51 14.08 13.53
C GLU A 182 -10.30 13.31 13.01
N LEU A 183 -10.34 11.97 13.11
CA LEU A 183 -9.31 11.10 12.54
C LEU A 183 -9.15 11.34 11.02
N LEU A 184 -10.27 11.41 10.29
CA LEU A 184 -10.28 11.71 8.87
C LEU A 184 -9.75 13.12 8.57
N SER A 185 -10.18 14.12 9.32
CA SER A 185 -9.71 15.51 9.17
C SER A 185 -8.20 15.60 9.38
N LEU A 186 -7.67 14.88 10.35
CA LEU A 186 -6.24 14.79 10.61
C LEU A 186 -5.50 14.08 9.47
N SER A 187 -6.08 13.01 8.93
CA SER A 187 -5.52 12.28 7.77
C SER A 187 -5.40 13.17 6.54
N TYR A 188 -6.41 13.97 6.23
CA TYR A 188 -6.34 14.98 5.16
C TYR A 188 -5.21 15.99 5.41
N LYS A 189 -5.11 16.52 6.63
CA LYS A 189 -4.06 17.48 6.98
C LYS A 189 -2.66 16.93 6.81
N LEU A 190 -2.46 15.65 7.13
CA LEU A 190 -1.16 15.00 7.09
C LEU A 190 -0.76 14.53 5.69
N PHE A 191 -1.73 14.09 4.86
CA PHE A 191 -1.42 13.31 3.66
C PHE A 191 -2.01 13.84 2.36
N ASP A 192 -3.04 14.68 2.39
CA ASP A 192 -3.58 15.36 1.21
C ASP A 192 -2.92 16.73 1.04
N THR A 193 -1.59 16.73 0.90
CA THR A 193 -0.78 17.95 0.83
C THR A 193 -1.11 18.80 -0.38
N ASP A 194 -1.47 18.19 -1.49
CA ASP A 194 -1.79 18.85 -2.76
C ASP A 194 -3.28 19.21 -2.88
N GLN A 195 -4.07 18.92 -1.86
CA GLN A 195 -5.53 19.12 -1.80
C GLN A 195 -6.26 18.44 -2.98
N GLU A 196 -5.77 17.29 -3.41
CA GLU A 196 -6.31 16.52 -4.53
C GLU A 196 -7.68 15.93 -4.21
N PHE A 197 -7.96 15.66 -2.91
CA PHE A 197 -9.13 14.90 -2.47
C PHE A 197 -10.12 15.70 -1.61
N LYS A 198 -9.91 17.00 -1.43
CA LYS A 198 -10.83 17.88 -0.69
C LYS A 198 -11.92 18.46 -1.58
#